data_b5f905abce65c6f232a531209ba84748
#
_entry.id   b5f905abce65c6f232a531209ba84748
#
_cell.length_a   1.000
_cell.length_b   1.000
_cell.length_c   1.000
_cell.angle_alpha   90.00
_cell.angle_beta   90.00
_cell.angle_gamma   90.00
#
_symmetry.space_group_name_H-M   'P 1'
#
loop_
_entity.id
_entity.type
_entity.pdbx_description
1 polymer ?
#
loop_
_entity_poly.entity_id
_entity_poly.type
_entity_poly.pdbx_seq_one_letter_code
_entity_poly.pdbx_strand_id
1 'polypeptide(L)'
;MTEKPVPHPTEESLPYWEAASAGKLRLQRCASCHAVRHYPQPVCPKCYSIEVEWIDASGRGAVHSWTVAHHAFHPAFKADLPYTLVIVDLEEGPRAMGRLDPAAAPRIGLPVRLSFGADRLPIFTPAE
;
A
#
# COMPACT_ATOMS: atom_id res chain seq x y z
N MET A 1 19.55 9.31 18.39
CA MET A 1 18.19 9.25 17.80
C MET A 1 18.18 8.18 16.71
N THR A 2 17.22 7.29 16.77
CA THR A 2 17.12 6.19 15.82
C THR A 2 16.24 6.61 14.64
N GLU A 3 16.79 6.53 13.43
CA GLU A 3 16.04 6.87 12.24
C GLU A 3 15.18 5.69 11.79
N LYS A 4 14.03 6.01 11.20
CA LYS A 4 13.16 4.99 10.61
C LYS A 4 13.83 4.38 9.38
N PRO A 5 13.67 3.07 9.17
CA PRO A 5 14.19 2.44 7.96
C PRO A 5 13.53 3.04 6.73
N VAL A 6 14.28 3.12 5.64
CA VAL A 6 13.79 3.63 4.37
C VAL A 6 13.59 2.47 3.39
N PRO A 7 12.64 2.60 2.45
CA PRO A 7 12.45 1.57 1.43
C PRO A 7 13.71 1.38 0.58
N HIS A 8 13.98 0.13 0.22
CA HIS A 8 15.05 -0.24 -0.71
C HIS A 8 14.41 -0.82 -1.97
N PRO A 9 14.11 0.00 -2.99
CA PRO A 9 13.44 -0.48 -4.20
C PRO A 9 14.25 -1.55 -4.92
N THR A 10 13.52 -2.54 -5.43
CA THR A 10 14.06 -3.54 -6.34
C THR A 10 13.72 -3.13 -7.78
N GLU A 11 14.27 -3.83 -8.77
CA GLU A 11 14.00 -3.52 -10.17
C GLU A 11 12.50 -3.58 -10.47
N GLU A 12 11.80 -4.63 -10.00
CA GLU A 12 10.38 -4.80 -10.24
C GLU A 12 9.50 -3.84 -9.41
N SER A 13 9.99 -3.32 -8.30
CA SER A 13 9.21 -2.41 -7.45
C SER A 13 9.52 -0.93 -7.68
N LEU A 14 10.56 -0.61 -8.44
CA LEU A 14 11.00 0.77 -8.62
C LEU A 14 9.89 1.70 -9.16
N PRO A 15 9.09 1.32 -10.17
CA PRO A 15 8.00 2.18 -10.63
C PRO A 15 6.97 2.51 -9.55
N TYR A 16 6.71 1.56 -8.64
CA TYR A 16 5.83 1.81 -7.50
C TYR A 16 6.39 2.91 -6.61
N TRP A 17 7.67 2.82 -6.25
CA TRP A 17 8.30 3.79 -5.35
C TRP A 17 8.47 5.16 -5.99
N GLU A 18 8.75 5.21 -7.29
CA GLU A 18 8.80 6.47 -8.03
C GLU A 18 7.44 7.17 -8.02
N ALA A 19 6.36 6.43 -8.25
CA ALA A 19 5.01 6.97 -8.20
C ALA A 19 4.64 7.43 -6.78
N ALA A 20 5.02 6.67 -5.76
CA ALA A 20 4.78 7.03 -4.36
C ALA A 20 5.46 8.36 -4.01
N SER A 21 6.66 8.61 -4.53
CA SER A 21 7.35 9.88 -4.35
C SER A 21 6.59 11.05 -4.97
N ALA A 22 5.78 10.79 -5.99
CA ALA A 22 4.92 11.78 -6.62
C ALA A 22 3.49 11.79 -6.04
N GLY A 23 3.25 11.04 -4.98
CA GLY A 23 1.95 10.95 -4.33
C GLY A 23 0.92 10.09 -5.04
N LYS A 24 1.37 9.18 -5.91
CA LYS A 24 0.48 8.33 -6.70
C LYS A 24 0.65 6.86 -6.36
N LEU A 25 -0.47 6.15 -6.33
CA LEU A 25 -0.47 4.69 -6.23
C LEU A 25 -0.42 4.09 -7.62
N ARG A 26 0.63 3.33 -7.92
CA ARG A 26 0.81 2.68 -9.21
C ARG A 26 0.82 1.17 -9.02
N LEU A 27 -0.01 0.47 -9.80
CA LEU A 27 -0.18 -0.96 -9.71
C LEU A 27 0.34 -1.65 -10.97
N GLN A 28 0.79 -2.90 -10.83
CA GLN A 28 1.14 -3.73 -11.96
C GLN A 28 -0.12 -4.31 -12.60
N ARG A 29 -0.12 -4.33 -13.94
CA ARG A 29 -1.09 -5.10 -14.70
C ARG A 29 -0.33 -6.00 -15.66
N CYS A 30 -0.66 -7.29 -15.69
CA CYS A 30 -0.05 -8.20 -16.64
C CYS A 30 -0.41 -7.80 -18.07
N ALA A 31 0.60 -7.61 -18.94
CA ALA A 31 0.34 -7.23 -20.32
C ALA A 31 -0.27 -8.35 -21.12
N SER A 32 -0.14 -9.62 -20.66
CA SER A 32 -0.67 -10.80 -21.34
C SER A 32 -2.10 -11.15 -20.95
N CYS A 33 -2.39 -11.27 -19.64
CA CYS A 33 -3.71 -11.67 -19.16
C CYS A 33 -4.53 -10.53 -18.55
N HIS A 34 -3.94 -9.33 -18.42
CA HIS A 34 -4.55 -8.12 -17.89
C HIS A 34 -4.93 -8.16 -16.40
N ALA A 35 -4.47 -9.17 -15.66
CA ALA A 35 -4.70 -9.23 -14.22
C ALA A 35 -3.94 -8.11 -13.52
N VAL A 36 -4.63 -7.37 -12.66
CA VAL A 36 -4.04 -6.33 -11.83
C VAL A 36 -3.60 -6.94 -10.51
N ARG A 37 -2.39 -6.62 -10.08
CA ARG A 37 -1.83 -7.17 -8.83
C ARG A 37 -1.11 -6.12 -8.01
N HIS A 38 -1.03 -6.40 -6.75
CA HIS A 38 -0.23 -5.68 -5.77
C HIS A 38 0.17 -6.69 -4.68
N TYR A 39 1.41 -6.83 -4.27
CA TYR A 39 2.53 -5.96 -4.54
C TYR A 39 3.28 -6.35 -5.82
N PRO A 40 4.25 -5.49 -6.28
CA PRO A 40 4.97 -5.77 -7.51
C PRO A 40 5.71 -7.10 -7.48
N GLN A 41 5.59 -7.87 -8.55
CA GLN A 41 6.22 -9.18 -8.71
C GLN A 41 6.83 -9.29 -10.10
N PRO A 42 7.94 -10.05 -10.26
CA PRO A 42 8.56 -10.21 -11.57
C PRO A 42 7.79 -11.10 -12.54
N VAL A 43 6.91 -11.97 -12.02
CA VAL A 43 6.15 -12.92 -12.82
C VAL A 43 4.68 -12.87 -12.42
N CYS A 44 3.79 -12.91 -13.41
CA CYS A 44 2.35 -12.95 -13.14
C CYS A 44 1.99 -14.29 -12.47
N PRO A 45 1.32 -14.28 -11.31
CA PRO A 45 0.93 -15.54 -10.65
C PRO A 45 -0.18 -16.29 -11.37
N LYS A 46 -0.88 -15.66 -12.32
CA LYS A 46 -1.98 -16.28 -13.04
C LYS A 46 -1.55 -16.93 -14.36
N CYS A 47 -0.74 -16.25 -15.16
CA CYS A 47 -0.36 -16.76 -16.49
C CYS A 47 1.15 -16.94 -16.67
N TYR A 48 1.95 -16.61 -15.64
CA TYR A 48 3.41 -16.73 -15.61
C TYR A 48 4.15 -15.85 -16.63
N SER A 49 3.49 -14.86 -17.24
CA SER A 49 4.14 -13.90 -18.12
C SER A 49 5.04 -12.95 -17.31
N ILE A 50 6.14 -12.53 -17.92
CA ILE A 50 7.01 -11.49 -17.37
C ILE A 50 6.69 -10.11 -17.94
N GLU A 51 5.77 -10.03 -18.89
CA GLU A 51 5.39 -8.77 -19.51
C GLU A 51 4.43 -8.01 -18.60
N VAL A 52 4.80 -6.79 -18.24
CA VAL A 52 4.05 -6.00 -17.29
C VAL A 52 3.84 -4.59 -17.82
N GLU A 53 2.67 -4.04 -17.55
CA GLU A 53 2.41 -2.61 -17.70
C GLU A 53 2.00 -2.04 -16.34
N TRP A 54 2.09 -0.73 -16.19
CA TRP A 54 1.79 -0.05 -14.95
C TRP A 54 0.59 0.87 -15.13
N ILE A 55 -0.32 0.84 -14.15
CA ILE A 55 -1.51 1.69 -14.17
C ILE A 55 -1.54 2.56 -12.93
N ASP A 56 -2.06 3.78 -13.07
CA ASP A 56 -2.30 4.65 -11.93
C ASP A 56 -3.64 4.28 -11.32
N ALA A 57 -3.65 3.94 -10.03
CA ALA A 57 -4.86 3.59 -9.32
C ALA A 57 -5.52 4.84 -8.74
N SER A 58 -6.83 4.76 -8.49
CA SER A 58 -7.58 5.83 -7.86
C SER A 58 -7.13 6.12 -6.43
N GLY A 59 -6.57 5.11 -5.76
CA GLY A 59 -6.26 5.16 -4.33
C GLY A 59 -7.48 4.88 -3.44
N ARG A 60 -8.64 4.67 -4.02
CA ARG A 60 -9.87 4.42 -3.28
C ARG A 60 -10.09 2.94 -3.03
N GLY A 61 -10.67 2.63 -1.88
CA GLY A 61 -11.05 1.27 -1.54
C GLY A 61 -11.85 1.23 -0.27
N ALA A 62 -12.01 0.03 0.26
CA ALA A 62 -12.74 -0.20 1.49
C ALA A 62 -11.93 -1.12 2.41
N VAL A 63 -11.98 -0.86 3.71
CA VAL A 63 -11.25 -1.66 4.68
C VAL A 63 -11.77 -3.09 4.66
N HIS A 64 -10.88 -4.05 4.42
CA HIS A 64 -11.17 -5.47 4.48
C HIS A 64 -10.94 -6.02 5.89
N SER A 65 -9.83 -5.62 6.53
CA SER A 65 -9.47 -6.06 7.87
C SER A 65 -8.44 -5.08 8.45
N TRP A 66 -8.16 -5.22 9.73
CA TRP A 66 -7.14 -4.39 10.38
C TRP A 66 -6.53 -5.12 11.57
N THR A 67 -5.39 -4.58 12.01
CA THR A 67 -4.76 -4.96 13.26
C THR A 67 -4.19 -3.72 13.94
N VAL A 68 -4.11 -3.77 15.26
CA VAL A 68 -3.49 -2.68 16.03
C VAL A 68 -2.13 -3.16 16.52
N ALA A 69 -1.09 -2.44 16.16
CA ALA A 69 0.27 -2.77 16.54
C ALA A 69 0.60 -2.14 17.90
N HIS A 70 1.00 -2.97 18.85
CA HIS A 70 1.42 -2.55 20.21
C HIS A 70 2.90 -2.79 20.46
N HIS A 71 3.61 -3.41 19.50
CA HIS A 71 5.03 -3.71 19.60
C HIS A 71 5.77 -3.13 18.40
N ALA A 72 6.90 -2.50 18.69
CA ALA A 72 7.76 -1.94 17.64
C ALA A 72 8.92 -2.91 17.37
N PHE A 73 8.94 -3.52 16.16
CA PHE A 73 10.04 -4.38 15.75
C PHE A 73 11.33 -3.59 15.42
N HIS A 74 11.17 -2.29 15.20
CA HIS A 74 12.29 -1.38 15.02
C HIS A 74 12.14 -0.22 16.02
N PRO A 75 13.21 0.14 16.75
CA PRO A 75 13.09 1.17 17.80
C PRO A 75 12.53 2.51 17.32
N ALA A 76 12.74 2.84 16.06
CA ALA A 76 12.27 4.11 15.49
C ALA A 76 10.74 4.22 15.45
N PHE A 77 10.01 3.11 15.54
CA PHE A 77 8.55 3.12 15.53
C PHE A 77 7.93 3.12 16.93
N LYS A 78 8.75 3.06 17.97
CA LYS A 78 8.26 2.98 19.34
C LYS A 78 7.37 4.16 19.73
N ALA A 79 7.70 5.36 19.28
CA ALA A 79 6.92 6.56 19.57
C ALA A 79 5.58 6.58 18.82
N ASP A 80 5.43 5.77 17.78
CA ASP A 80 4.20 5.73 16.97
C ASP A 80 3.15 4.79 17.56
N LEU A 81 3.51 3.95 18.53
CA LEU A 81 2.62 2.95 19.10
C LEU A 81 1.55 3.57 20.00
N PRO A 82 0.34 3.00 20.03
CA PRO A 82 -0.16 1.99 19.10
C PRO A 82 -0.55 2.62 17.76
N TYR A 83 -0.40 1.87 16.68
CA TYR A 83 -0.90 2.33 15.38
C TYR A 83 -1.70 1.21 14.72
N THR A 84 -2.64 1.60 13.84
CA THR A 84 -3.52 0.65 13.16
C THR A 84 -3.03 0.42 11.75
N LEU A 85 -2.89 -0.85 11.37
CA LEU A 85 -2.62 -1.26 9.99
C LEU A 85 -3.93 -1.80 9.41
N VAL A 86 -4.27 -1.36 8.21
CA VAL A 86 -5.45 -1.82 7.50
C VAL A 86 -5.06 -2.54 6.23
N ILE A 87 -5.86 -3.56 5.88
CA ILE A 87 -5.85 -4.19 4.57
C ILE A 87 -7.06 -3.65 3.85
N VAL A 88 -6.83 -3.09 2.66
CA VAL A 88 -7.87 -2.40 1.91
C VAL A 88 -8.10 -3.12 0.58
N ASP A 89 -9.36 -3.39 0.26
CA ASP A 89 -9.75 -3.84 -1.07
C ASP A 89 -9.83 -2.60 -1.97
N LEU A 90 -8.89 -2.51 -2.91
CA LEU A 90 -8.83 -1.39 -3.86
C LEU A 90 -9.89 -1.52 -4.94
N GLU A 91 -10.36 -0.39 -5.48
CA GLU A 91 -11.32 -0.39 -6.59
C GLU A 91 -10.84 -1.22 -7.79
N GLU A 92 -9.53 -1.24 -8.04
CA GLU A 92 -8.93 -1.98 -9.14
C GLU A 92 -8.84 -3.49 -8.90
N GLY A 93 -9.17 -3.97 -7.71
CA GLY A 93 -9.26 -5.38 -7.37
C GLY A 93 -8.25 -5.92 -6.37
N PRO A 94 -6.97 -5.56 -6.44
CA PRO A 94 -6.00 -6.10 -5.47
C PRO A 94 -6.15 -5.45 -4.11
N ARG A 95 -5.49 -6.04 -3.11
CA ARG A 95 -5.43 -5.52 -1.75
C ARG A 95 -4.14 -4.78 -1.50
N ALA A 96 -4.22 -3.75 -0.67
CA ALA A 96 -3.06 -2.99 -0.25
C ALA A 96 -3.10 -2.79 1.26
N MET A 97 -1.92 -2.75 1.87
CA MET A 97 -1.79 -2.50 3.31
C MET A 97 -1.20 -1.12 3.55
N GLY A 98 -1.66 -0.46 4.59
CA GLY A 98 -1.10 0.82 5.03
C GLY A 98 -1.58 1.14 6.43
N ARG A 99 -1.11 2.26 6.95
CA ARG A 99 -1.60 2.76 8.23
C ARG A 99 -2.93 3.48 8.04
N LEU A 100 -3.82 3.30 9.01
CA LEU A 100 -5.02 4.12 9.08
C LEU A 100 -4.68 5.44 9.77
N ASP A 101 -5.27 6.53 9.30
CA ASP A 101 -5.19 7.84 9.96
C ASP A 101 -5.49 7.66 11.46
N PRO A 102 -4.63 8.15 12.37
CA PRO A 102 -4.84 7.99 13.80
C PRO A 102 -6.18 8.53 14.31
N ALA A 103 -6.77 9.51 13.62
CA ALA A 103 -8.06 10.10 14.00
C ALA A 103 -9.25 9.23 13.59
N ALA A 104 -9.03 8.18 12.78
CA ALA A 104 -10.11 7.34 12.26
C ALA A 104 -10.30 6.10 13.13
N ALA A 105 -11.55 5.64 13.22
CA ALA A 105 -11.88 4.37 13.85
C ALA A 105 -12.06 3.30 12.76
N PRO A 106 -11.34 2.16 12.86
CA PRO A 106 -11.46 1.13 11.84
C PRO A 106 -12.79 0.39 11.92
N ARG A 107 -13.33 0.04 10.76
CA ARG A 107 -14.45 -0.91 10.65
C ARG A 107 -14.40 -1.58 9.28
N ILE A 108 -14.97 -2.76 9.20
CA ILE A 108 -15.08 -3.49 7.92
C ILE A 108 -15.94 -2.66 6.97
N GLY A 109 -15.46 -2.48 5.75
CA GLY A 109 -16.19 -1.73 4.73
C GLY A 109 -16.01 -0.22 4.77
N LEU A 110 -15.23 0.31 5.73
CA LEU A 110 -14.97 1.75 5.79
C LEU A 110 -14.39 2.24 4.46
N PRO A 111 -15.04 3.18 3.77
CA PRO A 111 -14.45 3.78 2.58
C PRO A 111 -13.22 4.59 2.94
N VAL A 112 -12.14 4.38 2.21
CA VAL A 112 -10.86 5.05 2.47
C VAL A 112 -10.20 5.50 1.18
N ARG A 113 -9.29 6.45 1.32
CA ARG A 113 -8.42 6.92 0.23
C ARG A 113 -6.98 6.84 0.67
N LEU A 114 -6.13 6.36 -0.23
CA LEU A 114 -4.70 6.25 0.00
C LEU A 114 -4.00 7.57 -0.30
N SER A 115 -3.06 7.94 0.56
CA SER A 115 -2.07 8.97 0.30
C SER A 115 -0.71 8.45 0.76
N PHE A 116 0.36 9.16 0.40
CA PHE A 116 1.71 8.80 0.84
C PHE A 116 2.27 9.89 1.73
N GLY A 117 2.86 9.49 2.84
CA GLY A 117 3.60 10.40 3.71
C GLY A 117 4.95 10.79 3.10
N ALA A 118 5.69 11.64 3.79
CA ALA A 118 7.02 12.07 3.37
C ALA A 118 8.01 10.90 3.26
N ASP A 119 7.75 9.82 4.00
CA ASP A 119 8.54 8.57 3.97
C ASP A 119 8.16 7.65 2.82
N ARG A 120 7.22 8.04 1.96
CA ARG A 120 6.66 7.26 0.84
C ARG A 120 5.89 6.03 1.27
N LEU A 121 5.45 5.97 2.53
CA LEU A 121 4.63 4.86 3.02
C LEU A 121 3.14 5.21 2.92
N PRO A 122 2.29 4.22 2.61
CA PRO A 122 0.87 4.47 2.40
C PRO A 122 0.12 4.76 3.71
N ILE A 123 -0.76 5.74 3.64
CA ILE A 123 -1.67 6.11 4.72
C ILE A 123 -3.08 6.16 4.15
N PHE A 124 -4.02 5.52 4.85
CA PHE A 124 -5.43 5.53 4.45
C PHE A 124 -6.22 6.46 5.36
N THR A 125 -7.04 7.32 4.75
CA THR A 125 -7.95 8.21 5.46
C THR A 125 -9.38 7.93 5.03
N PRO A 126 -10.38 8.10 5.92
CA PRO A 126 -11.77 7.92 5.53
C PRO A 126 -12.15 8.85 4.38
N ALA A 127 -12.89 8.29 3.41
CA ALA A 127 -13.29 8.98 2.19
C ALA A 127 -14.80 9.27 2.15
N GLU A 128 -15.44 9.26 3.30
CA GLU A 128 -16.87 9.56 3.42
C GLU A 128 -17.17 11.05 3.27
#